data_286a7fefbc7b2d793e7e6001986b9320
#
_entry.id   286a7fefbc7b2d793e7e6001986b9320
#
_cell.length_a   1.000
_cell.length_b   1.000
_cell.length_c   1.000
_cell.angle_alpha   90.00
_cell.angle_beta   90.00
_cell.angle_gamma   90.00
#
_symmetry.space_group_name_H-M   'P 1'
#
loop_
_entity.id
_entity.type
_entity.pdbx_description
1 polymer ?
#
loop_
_entity_poly.entity_id
_entity_poly.type
_entity_poly.pdbx_seq_one_letter_code
_entity_poly.pdbx_strand_id
1 'polypeptide(L)'
;MAQGCIFCDIIAGKIETEFVYEDDVVVAFADIRPIAPTHLLVVPREHHATLADTVASPGGTAVLGRLLKVAGHLGAARAEADGGYRVVINNGAAAGQTVYHLHVHVVSGRHFAWPPG
;
A
#
# COMPACT_ATOMS: atom_id res chain seq x y z
N MET A 1 11.17 7.27 -13.36
CA MET A 1 10.71 7.40 -11.97
C MET A 1 10.45 8.86 -11.63
N ALA A 2 9.45 9.12 -10.82
CA ALA A 2 9.14 10.48 -10.40
C ALA A 2 10.23 11.01 -9.46
N GLN A 3 10.76 12.20 -9.78
CA GLN A 3 11.74 12.87 -8.95
C GLN A 3 11.09 13.35 -7.64
N GLY A 4 11.74 13.16 -6.51
CA GLY A 4 11.23 13.55 -5.20
C GLY A 4 10.19 12.60 -4.62
N CYS A 5 9.97 11.43 -5.21
CA CYS A 5 9.06 10.43 -4.68
C CYS A 5 9.80 9.49 -3.72
N ILE A 6 9.41 9.54 -2.44
CA ILE A 6 10.04 8.68 -1.42
C ILE A 6 9.83 7.19 -1.72
N PHE A 7 8.67 6.79 -2.25
CA PHE A 7 8.43 5.37 -2.56
C PHE A 7 9.22 4.92 -3.79
N CYS A 8 9.39 5.79 -4.78
CA CYS A 8 10.31 5.51 -5.89
C CYS A 8 11.74 5.32 -5.39
N ASP A 9 12.17 6.12 -4.42
CA ASP A 9 13.51 6.01 -3.84
C ASP A 9 13.67 4.71 -3.03
N ILE A 10 12.65 4.30 -2.31
CA ILE A 10 12.62 3.02 -1.59
C ILE A 10 12.75 1.86 -2.59
N ILE A 11 11.95 1.88 -3.65
CA ILE A 11 11.94 0.84 -4.69
C ILE A 11 13.30 0.75 -5.40
N ALA A 12 13.92 1.90 -5.63
CA ALA A 12 15.22 1.98 -6.30
C ALA A 12 16.40 1.61 -5.39
N GLY A 13 16.15 1.39 -4.09
CA GLY A 13 17.21 1.07 -3.13
C GLY A 13 18.02 2.27 -2.65
N LYS A 14 17.56 3.50 -2.93
CA LYS A 14 18.22 4.72 -2.43
C LYS A 14 17.97 4.94 -0.95
N ILE A 15 16.88 4.40 -0.43
CA ILE A 15 16.54 4.40 0.99
C ILE A 15 16.47 2.94 1.41
N GLU A 16 17.28 2.56 2.40
CA GLU A 16 17.28 1.20 2.91
C GLU A 16 15.95 0.89 3.56
N THR A 17 15.28 -0.15 3.08
CA THR A 17 13.96 -0.56 3.56
C THR A 17 13.86 -2.09 3.47
N GLU A 18 13.39 -2.70 4.55
CA GLU A 18 13.11 -4.12 4.56
C GLU A 18 11.77 -4.39 3.88
N PHE A 19 11.78 -5.17 2.80
CA PHE A 19 10.54 -5.59 2.15
C PHE A 19 10.00 -6.84 2.82
N VAL A 20 8.71 -6.80 3.18
CA VAL A 20 8.00 -7.98 3.69
C VAL A 20 7.48 -8.84 2.54
N TYR A 21 7.40 -8.27 1.35
CA TYR A 21 7.01 -8.95 0.12
C TYR A 21 7.56 -8.17 -1.07
N GLU A 22 7.97 -8.87 -2.12
CA GLU A 22 8.29 -8.24 -3.39
C GLU A 22 8.10 -9.21 -4.55
N ASP A 23 7.66 -8.66 -5.66
CA ASP A 23 7.60 -9.37 -6.95
C ASP A 23 7.94 -8.39 -8.08
N ASP A 24 7.68 -8.78 -9.33
CA ASP A 24 8.00 -7.95 -10.51
C ASP A 24 7.08 -6.74 -10.67
N VAL A 25 5.98 -6.67 -9.96
CA VAL A 25 4.97 -5.60 -10.09
C VAL A 25 4.87 -4.73 -8.83
N VAL A 26 4.95 -5.33 -7.65
CA VAL A 26 4.73 -4.63 -6.38
C VAL A 26 5.79 -4.96 -5.34
N VAL A 27 5.93 -4.07 -4.36
CA VAL A 27 6.69 -4.31 -3.13
C VAL A 27 5.80 -3.96 -1.94
N ALA A 28 6.09 -4.53 -0.78
CA ALA A 28 5.41 -4.19 0.45
C ALA A 28 6.40 -4.00 1.59
N PHE A 29 6.16 -3.02 2.43
CA PHE A 29 7.01 -2.69 3.58
C PHE A 29 6.18 -2.08 4.70
N ALA A 30 6.74 -2.07 5.91
CA ALA A 30 6.05 -1.51 7.07
C ALA A 30 5.98 0.01 6.99
N ASP A 31 4.83 0.58 7.39
CA ASP A 31 4.70 2.03 7.56
C ASP A 31 5.53 2.46 8.78
N ILE A 32 6.32 3.51 8.63
CA ILE A 32 7.16 4.04 9.72
C ILE A 32 6.36 4.77 10.80
N ARG A 33 5.10 5.09 10.51
CA ARG A 33 4.16 5.71 11.45
C ARG A 33 2.91 4.84 11.57
N PRO A 34 3.04 3.63 12.13
CA PRO A 34 1.94 2.68 12.14
C PRO A 34 0.77 3.18 13.00
N ILE A 35 -0.45 2.94 12.51
CA ILE A 35 -1.68 3.23 13.25
C ILE A 35 -2.25 1.98 13.90
N ALA A 36 -1.60 0.85 13.73
CA ALA A 36 -1.99 -0.45 14.29
C ALA A 36 -0.74 -1.31 14.47
N PRO A 37 -0.80 -2.38 15.26
CA PRO A 37 0.33 -3.31 15.43
C PRO A 37 0.88 -3.85 14.12
N THR A 38 0.00 -4.15 13.16
CA THR A 38 0.40 -4.41 11.78
C THR A 38 -0.08 -3.26 10.91
N HIS A 39 0.83 -2.59 10.22
CA HIS A 39 0.51 -1.56 9.25
C HIS A 39 1.50 -1.65 8.12
N LEU A 40 1.08 -2.26 7.02
CA LEU A 40 1.90 -2.46 5.84
C LEU A 40 1.41 -1.57 4.70
N LEU A 41 2.34 -1.22 3.82
CA LEU A 41 2.05 -0.50 2.58
C LEU A 41 2.40 -1.42 1.42
N VAL A 42 1.46 -1.61 0.49
CA VAL A 42 1.68 -2.32 -0.76
C VAL A 42 1.70 -1.29 -1.87
N VAL A 43 2.80 -1.21 -2.60
CA VAL A 43 3.01 -0.17 -3.61
C VAL A 43 3.43 -0.77 -4.95
N PRO A 44 2.98 -0.21 -6.08
CA PRO A 44 3.46 -0.65 -7.38
C PRO A 44 4.88 -0.12 -7.61
N ARG A 45 5.71 -0.92 -8.30
CA ARG A 45 7.04 -0.47 -8.72
C ARG A 45 6.95 0.69 -9.70
N GLU A 46 5.98 0.61 -10.62
CA GLU A 46 5.70 1.70 -11.55
C GLU A 46 5.02 2.85 -10.81
N HIS A 47 5.50 4.08 -11.04
CA HIS A 47 4.94 5.25 -10.39
C HIS A 47 3.58 5.61 -10.97
N HIS A 48 2.56 5.56 -10.12
CA HIS A 48 1.22 6.12 -10.37
C HIS A 48 0.91 6.99 -9.16
N ALA A 49 0.55 8.24 -9.37
CA ALA A 49 0.34 9.16 -8.26
C ALA A 49 -0.88 8.78 -7.41
N THR A 50 -1.99 8.40 -8.05
CA THR A 50 -3.26 8.13 -7.37
C THR A 50 -3.95 6.90 -7.94
N LEU A 51 -4.97 6.42 -7.23
CA LEU A 51 -5.87 5.38 -7.73
C LEU A 51 -6.54 5.82 -9.04
N ALA A 52 -7.01 7.08 -9.09
CA ALA A 52 -7.65 7.60 -10.29
C ALA A 52 -6.74 7.57 -11.50
N ASP A 53 -5.47 7.95 -11.34
CA ASP A 53 -4.48 7.90 -12.43
C ASP A 53 -4.23 6.46 -12.88
N THR A 54 -4.17 5.53 -11.94
CA THR A 54 -3.95 4.12 -12.24
C THR A 54 -5.11 3.52 -13.03
N VAL A 55 -6.34 3.84 -12.63
CA VAL A 55 -7.55 3.41 -13.34
C VAL A 55 -7.53 3.88 -14.79
N ALA A 56 -7.05 5.11 -15.03
CA ALA A 56 -7.01 5.71 -16.35
C ALA A 56 -5.84 5.21 -17.22
N SER A 57 -4.84 4.57 -16.63
CA SER A 57 -3.63 4.18 -17.36
C SER A 57 -3.77 2.82 -18.07
N PRO A 58 -3.07 2.62 -19.20
CA PRO A 58 -2.99 1.30 -19.81
C PRO A 58 -2.38 0.30 -18.82
N GLY A 59 -2.99 -0.87 -18.71
CA GLY A 59 -2.52 -1.90 -17.77
C GLY A 59 -2.88 -1.64 -16.31
N GLY A 60 -3.64 -0.59 -16.01
CA GLY A 60 -4.04 -0.26 -14.63
C GLY A 60 -4.80 -1.38 -13.92
N THR A 61 -5.65 -2.09 -14.65
CA THR A 61 -6.40 -3.23 -14.08
C THR A 61 -5.46 -4.31 -13.54
N ALA A 62 -4.42 -4.64 -14.29
CA ALA A 62 -3.45 -5.66 -13.86
C ALA A 62 -2.67 -5.21 -12.61
N VAL A 63 -2.26 -3.93 -12.56
CA VAL A 63 -1.57 -3.36 -11.40
C VAL A 63 -2.48 -3.38 -10.17
N LEU A 64 -3.72 -2.91 -10.32
CA LEU A 64 -4.68 -2.87 -9.21
C LEU A 64 -5.02 -4.28 -8.72
N GLY A 65 -5.18 -5.23 -9.63
CA GLY A 65 -5.40 -6.63 -9.27
C GLY A 65 -4.26 -7.21 -8.45
N ARG A 66 -3.02 -6.94 -8.85
CA ARG A 66 -1.84 -7.42 -8.13
C ARG A 66 -1.74 -6.76 -6.75
N LEU A 67 -1.97 -5.46 -6.66
CA LEU A 67 -1.96 -4.74 -5.38
C LEU A 67 -2.94 -5.34 -4.39
N LEU A 68 -4.18 -5.56 -4.80
CA LEU A 68 -5.22 -6.11 -3.93
C LEU A 68 -4.97 -7.58 -3.59
N LYS A 69 -4.48 -8.37 -4.54
CA LYS A 69 -4.13 -9.76 -4.28
C LYS A 69 -3.05 -9.87 -3.20
N VAL A 70 -2.00 -9.06 -3.32
CA VAL A 70 -0.90 -9.05 -2.34
C VAL A 70 -1.38 -8.50 -0.99
N ALA A 71 -2.15 -7.42 -1.00
CA ALA A 71 -2.73 -6.86 0.23
C ALA A 71 -3.60 -7.88 0.96
N GLY A 72 -4.46 -8.59 0.24
CA GLY A 72 -5.31 -9.62 0.80
C GLY A 72 -4.51 -10.80 1.35
N HIS A 73 -3.47 -11.21 0.63
CA HIS A 73 -2.59 -12.29 1.07
C HIS A 73 -1.84 -11.93 2.37
N LEU A 74 -1.27 -10.74 2.43
CA LEU A 74 -0.55 -10.27 3.62
C LEU A 74 -1.50 -10.07 4.81
N GLY A 75 -2.69 -9.52 4.55
CA GLY A 75 -3.70 -9.33 5.57
C GLY A 75 -4.20 -10.65 6.13
N ALA A 76 -4.51 -11.61 5.27
CA ALA A 76 -4.99 -12.93 5.68
C ALA A 76 -3.97 -13.66 6.56
N ALA A 77 -2.69 -13.58 6.25
CA ALA A 77 -1.64 -14.21 7.04
C ALA A 77 -1.59 -13.67 8.48
N ARG A 78 -1.93 -12.39 8.67
CA ARG A 78 -1.93 -11.75 9.99
C ARG A 78 -3.27 -11.89 10.70
N ALA A 79 -4.37 -12.00 9.94
CA ALA A 79 -5.72 -12.11 10.48
C ALA A 79 -5.94 -13.39 11.31
N GLU A 80 -5.16 -14.44 11.08
CA GLU A 80 -5.21 -15.65 11.90
C GLU A 80 -5.01 -15.35 13.38
N ALA A 81 -4.06 -14.43 13.69
CA ALA A 81 -3.79 -14.03 15.07
C ALA A 81 -4.67 -12.85 15.51
N ASP A 82 -5.00 -11.95 14.58
CA ASP A 82 -5.57 -10.64 14.89
C ASP A 82 -7.10 -10.57 14.75
N GLY A 83 -7.71 -11.57 14.12
CA GLY A 83 -9.17 -11.67 13.98
C GLY A 83 -9.74 -10.87 12.80
N GLY A 84 -8.92 -10.22 12.00
CA GLY A 84 -9.34 -9.46 10.83
C GLY A 84 -8.33 -8.41 10.41
N TYR A 85 -8.53 -7.86 9.23
CA TYR A 85 -7.69 -6.76 8.74
C TYR A 85 -8.52 -5.81 7.90
N ARG A 86 -8.02 -4.60 7.74
CA ARG A 86 -8.66 -3.58 6.89
C ARG A 86 -7.69 -3.18 5.80
N VAL A 87 -8.22 -2.99 4.59
CA VAL A 87 -7.48 -2.51 3.43
C VAL A 87 -8.00 -1.11 3.09
N VAL A 88 -7.10 -0.14 2.93
CA VAL A 88 -7.47 1.25 2.67
C VAL A 88 -6.64 1.80 1.53
N ILE A 89 -7.30 2.46 0.59
CA ILE A 89 -6.67 3.25 -0.46
C ILE A 89 -7.22 4.68 -0.35
N ASN A 90 -6.34 5.66 -0.15
CA ASN A 90 -6.72 7.07 -0.11
C ASN A 90 -6.38 7.71 -1.46
N ASN A 91 -7.32 8.42 -2.05
CA ASN A 91 -7.11 9.15 -3.29
C ASN A 91 -7.36 10.64 -3.06
N GLY A 92 -6.30 11.42 -3.05
CA GLY A 92 -6.36 12.86 -2.91
C GLY A 92 -6.21 13.37 -1.49
N ALA A 93 -5.94 14.66 -1.35
CA ALA A 93 -5.62 15.29 -0.07
C ALA A 93 -6.78 15.22 0.93
N ALA A 94 -8.02 15.45 0.48
CA ALA A 94 -9.20 15.41 1.34
C ALA A 94 -9.47 14.00 1.90
N ALA A 95 -8.97 12.96 1.25
CA ALA A 95 -9.10 11.58 1.72
C ALA A 95 -7.93 11.15 2.62
N GLY A 96 -6.91 12.02 2.79
CA GLY A 96 -5.77 11.74 3.64
C GLY A 96 -4.55 11.22 2.89
N GLN A 97 -4.51 11.31 1.57
CA GLN A 97 -3.32 10.94 0.82
C GLN A 97 -2.21 11.98 1.02
N THR A 98 -1.06 11.55 1.54
CA THR A 98 0.08 12.43 1.80
C THR A 98 1.27 12.13 0.88
N VAL A 99 1.41 10.90 0.42
CA VAL A 99 2.45 10.50 -0.54
C VAL A 99 1.76 10.21 -1.88
N TYR A 100 2.18 10.90 -2.93
CA TYR A 100 1.57 10.76 -4.27
C TYR A 100 2.31 9.72 -5.11
N HIS A 101 2.31 8.53 -4.59
CA HIS A 101 2.63 7.27 -5.21
C HIS A 101 1.60 6.30 -4.65
N LEU A 102 0.75 5.76 -5.50
CA LEU A 102 -0.34 4.86 -5.10
C LEU A 102 0.14 3.83 -4.08
N HIS A 103 -0.59 3.71 -2.99
CA HIS A 103 -0.28 2.70 -1.98
C HIS A 103 -1.55 2.20 -1.30
N VAL A 104 -1.50 0.94 -0.93
CA VAL A 104 -2.59 0.24 -0.28
C VAL A 104 -2.15 -0.05 1.14
N HIS A 105 -2.90 0.48 2.12
CA HIS A 105 -2.67 0.20 3.52
C HIS A 105 -3.28 -1.15 3.88
N VAL A 106 -2.54 -1.97 4.63
CA VAL A 106 -3.03 -3.20 5.24
C VAL A 106 -2.83 -3.05 6.74
N VAL A 107 -3.91 -2.98 7.49
CA VAL A 107 -3.85 -2.74 8.94
C VAL A 107 -4.58 -3.83 9.70
N SER A 108 -3.99 -4.28 10.81
CA SER A 108 -4.58 -5.29 11.69
C SER A 108 -3.97 -5.22 13.09
N GLY A 109 -4.48 -6.04 14.00
CA GLY A 109 -3.94 -6.14 15.35
C GLY A 109 -4.68 -5.31 16.39
N ARG A 110 -5.75 -4.61 15.99
CA ARG A 110 -6.68 -3.94 16.88
C ARG A 110 -8.06 -3.86 16.23
N HIS A 111 -9.04 -3.46 17.01
CA HIS A 111 -10.39 -3.21 16.49
C HIS A 111 -10.41 -1.93 15.66
N PHE A 112 -11.07 -1.97 14.50
CA PHE A 112 -11.31 -0.80 13.64
C PHE A 112 -12.81 -0.52 13.63
N ALA A 113 -13.18 0.70 13.99
CA ALA A 113 -14.58 1.09 14.08
C ALA A 113 -15.21 1.34 12.71
N TRP A 114 -16.52 1.37 12.69
CA TRP A 114 -17.31 1.83 11.56
C TRP A 114 -18.18 3.01 12.01
N PRO A 115 -18.26 4.13 11.28
CA PRO A 115 -17.62 4.37 9.97
C PRO A 115 -16.09 4.48 10.03
N PRO A 116 -15.41 4.28 8.88
CA PRO A 116 -13.95 4.14 8.86
C PRO A 116 -13.17 5.45 9.02
N GLY A 117 -13.84 6.56 9.09
CA GLY A 117 -13.15 7.84 9.21
C GLY A 117 -13.89 8.85 10.05
#